data_277fd1aecb3c6b801b20032d576d706d
#
_entry.id   277fd1aecb3c6b801b20032d576d706d
#
_cell.length_a   1.000
_cell.length_b   1.000
_cell.length_c   1.000
_cell.angle_alpha   90.00
_cell.angle_beta   90.00
_cell.angle_gamma   90.00
#
_symmetry.space_group_name_H-M   'P 1'
#
loop_
_entity.id
_entity.type
_entity.pdbx_description
1 polymer ?
#
loop_
_entity_poly.entity_id
_entity_poly.type
_entity_poly.pdbx_seq_one_letter_code
_entity_poly.pdbx_strand_id
1 'polypeptide(L)'
;RRPLTQKGDPTLVAKCPWRIGIMSTGLIVNGDDAGERGALAKKSFGVVILDEAHKARASRGQNGRGAAEPNQLLQFLRGAAGRATNVIIGTATPIQLDAVELWDLLNALGEGAPHVLGTPFDGGEWLREESIRYLTGAKAWPMNDTNRWGLFRNPLPPAAEHLVFREIRNDAGLPTREVLGPRFDTLSSDIRTDFLIDFQGLAERHNPIVRRVVRRTRPMLEARGLLKRIGVMTHPKSDDGLPTSLFSGEGLEMSIAFR
;
A
#
# COMPACT_ATOMS: atom_id res chain seq x y z
N ARG A 1 -8.66 7.78 -30.80
CA ARG A 1 -8.97 7.23 -29.43
C ARG A 1 -10.25 7.90 -28.95
N ARG A 2 -11.38 7.24 -29.00
CA ARG A 2 -12.63 7.75 -28.43
C ARG A 2 -12.61 7.44 -26.92
N PRO A 3 -12.80 8.42 -26.05
CA PRO A 3 -12.98 8.14 -24.63
C PRO A 3 -14.24 7.27 -24.45
N LEU A 4 -14.18 6.31 -23.55
CA LEU A 4 -15.32 5.50 -23.10
C LEU A 4 -16.41 6.31 -22.36
N THR A 5 -16.34 7.62 -22.42
CA THR A 5 -17.15 8.58 -21.69
C THR A 5 -18.33 9.10 -22.53
N GLN A 6 -19.03 8.26 -23.27
CA GLN A 6 -20.43 8.60 -23.55
C GLN A 6 -21.26 8.15 -22.34
N LYS A 7 -21.67 9.14 -21.55
CA LYS A 7 -22.59 8.97 -20.44
C LYS A 7 -23.77 8.10 -20.88
N GLY A 8 -23.97 6.96 -20.25
CA GLY A 8 -25.25 6.29 -20.22
C GLY A 8 -25.37 4.91 -20.85
N ASP A 9 -24.33 4.30 -21.43
CA ASP A 9 -24.47 2.92 -21.94
C ASP A 9 -23.54 1.92 -21.24
N PRO A 10 -24.03 1.18 -20.22
CA PRO A 10 -23.24 0.15 -19.52
C PRO A 10 -22.78 -0.97 -20.47
N THR A 11 -23.38 -1.12 -21.63
CA THR A 11 -22.99 -2.11 -22.62
C THR A 11 -21.65 -1.77 -23.29
N LEU A 12 -21.26 -0.49 -23.33
CA LEU A 12 -19.98 -0.06 -23.89
C LEU A 12 -18.80 -0.62 -23.08
N VAL A 13 -18.92 -0.64 -21.74
CA VAL A 13 -17.91 -1.25 -20.87
C VAL A 13 -17.86 -2.76 -21.05
N ALA A 14 -19.03 -3.40 -21.18
CA ALA A 14 -19.13 -4.84 -21.38
C ALA A 14 -18.57 -5.28 -22.75
N LYS A 15 -18.77 -4.46 -23.77
CA LYS A 15 -18.35 -4.71 -25.17
C LYS A 15 -17.04 -4.04 -25.57
N CYS A 16 -16.29 -3.46 -24.60
CA CYS A 16 -15.02 -2.80 -24.89
C CYS A 16 -14.08 -3.77 -25.63
N PRO A 17 -13.76 -3.55 -26.91
CA PRO A 17 -12.91 -4.43 -27.68
C PRO A 17 -11.43 -4.25 -27.35
N TRP A 18 -11.11 -3.22 -26.59
CA TRP A 18 -9.74 -2.86 -26.23
C TRP A 18 -9.28 -3.64 -25.00
N ARG A 19 -8.04 -4.07 -25.03
CA ARG A 19 -7.39 -4.74 -23.90
C ARG A 19 -7.02 -3.79 -22.76
N ILE A 20 -7.04 -2.48 -23.03
CA ILE A 20 -6.69 -1.43 -22.06
C ILE A 20 -7.82 -0.41 -22.01
N GLY A 21 -8.33 -0.14 -20.83
CA GLY A 21 -9.31 0.91 -20.55
C GLY A 21 -8.75 1.91 -19.54
N ILE A 22 -9.06 3.19 -19.73
CA ILE A 22 -8.78 4.27 -18.77
C ILE A 22 -10.11 4.86 -18.36
N MET A 23 -10.30 5.04 -17.05
CA MET A 23 -11.53 5.52 -16.47
C MET A 23 -11.28 6.54 -15.37
N SER A 24 -12.16 7.52 -15.26
CA SER A 24 -12.14 8.47 -14.15
C SER A 24 -12.63 7.82 -12.86
N THR A 25 -11.96 8.09 -11.75
CA THR A 25 -12.43 7.70 -10.40
C THR A 25 -13.79 8.30 -10.06
N GLY A 26 -14.12 9.48 -10.63
CA GLY A 26 -15.44 10.09 -10.47
C GLY A 26 -16.59 9.24 -10.99
N LEU A 27 -16.36 8.43 -12.02
CA LEU A 27 -17.36 7.48 -12.53
C LEU A 27 -17.63 6.36 -11.52
N ILE A 28 -16.63 5.93 -10.79
CA ILE A 28 -16.79 4.94 -9.73
C ILE A 28 -17.56 5.51 -8.54
N VAL A 29 -17.19 6.73 -8.12
CA VAL A 29 -17.77 7.36 -6.92
C VAL A 29 -19.21 7.82 -7.15
N ASN A 30 -19.51 8.35 -8.33
CA ASN A 30 -20.84 8.91 -8.65
C ASN A 30 -21.71 8.00 -9.54
N GLY A 31 -21.16 6.87 -10.00
CA GLY A 31 -21.90 5.90 -10.80
C GLY A 31 -22.84 5.04 -9.95
N ASP A 32 -23.84 4.47 -10.57
CA ASP A 32 -24.74 3.52 -9.96
C ASP A 32 -24.37 2.06 -10.29
N ASP A 33 -25.00 1.13 -9.59
CA ASP A 33 -24.74 -0.31 -9.78
C ASP A 33 -25.44 -0.88 -11.02
N ALA A 34 -26.38 -0.18 -11.59
CA ALA A 34 -27.06 -0.55 -12.83
C ALA A 34 -26.28 -0.05 -14.06
N GLY A 35 -25.40 0.95 -13.88
CA GLY A 35 -24.61 1.57 -14.94
C GLY A 35 -23.21 0.98 -15.12
N GLU A 36 -22.29 1.87 -15.52
CA GLU A 36 -20.93 1.49 -15.87
C GLU A 36 -20.14 0.94 -14.66
N ARG A 37 -20.38 1.46 -13.45
CA ARG A 37 -19.75 0.95 -12.23
C ARG A 37 -20.10 -0.52 -12.00
N GLY A 38 -21.38 -0.88 -12.08
CA GLY A 38 -21.83 -2.26 -11.90
C GLY A 38 -21.35 -3.19 -13.01
N ALA A 39 -21.27 -2.70 -14.25
CA ALA A 39 -20.71 -3.46 -15.38
C ALA A 39 -19.21 -3.76 -15.16
N LEU A 40 -18.43 -2.78 -14.67
CA LEU A 40 -17.02 -2.96 -14.33
C LEU A 40 -16.83 -3.88 -13.11
N ALA A 41 -17.69 -3.74 -12.11
CA ALA A 41 -17.64 -4.55 -10.90
C ALA A 41 -17.80 -6.06 -11.18
N LYS A 42 -18.33 -6.45 -12.33
CA LYS A 42 -18.50 -7.84 -12.76
C LYS A 42 -17.36 -8.38 -13.62
N LYS A 43 -16.41 -7.53 -14.04
CA LYS A 43 -15.31 -7.95 -14.90
C LYS A 43 -14.12 -8.50 -14.12
N SER A 44 -13.42 -9.45 -14.76
CA SER A 44 -12.08 -9.87 -14.33
C SER A 44 -11.03 -9.08 -15.10
N PHE A 45 -9.92 -8.79 -14.45
CA PHE A 45 -8.84 -7.97 -14.96
C PHE A 45 -7.50 -8.69 -14.92
N GLY A 46 -6.69 -8.55 -15.97
CA GLY A 46 -5.29 -8.96 -15.89
C GLY A 46 -4.49 -8.04 -14.97
N VAL A 47 -4.72 -6.72 -15.08
CA VAL A 47 -4.08 -5.71 -14.23
C VAL A 47 -5.10 -4.62 -13.91
N VAL A 48 -5.18 -4.23 -12.64
CA VAL A 48 -5.87 -3.02 -12.18
C VAL A 48 -4.80 -2.04 -11.71
N ILE A 49 -4.85 -0.81 -12.22
CA ILE A 49 -3.98 0.29 -11.79
C ILE A 49 -4.88 1.40 -11.25
N LEU A 50 -4.71 1.75 -9.99
CA LEU A 50 -5.36 2.91 -9.38
C LEU A 50 -4.32 3.99 -9.12
N ASP A 51 -4.44 5.12 -9.83
CA ASP A 51 -3.66 6.33 -9.55
C ASP A 51 -4.40 7.23 -8.57
N GLU A 52 -3.65 8.05 -7.82
CA GLU A 52 -4.17 8.90 -6.75
C GLU A 52 -4.98 8.12 -5.69
N ALA A 53 -4.44 6.97 -5.30
CA ALA A 53 -5.12 6.00 -4.45
C ALA A 53 -5.41 6.50 -3.02
N HIS A 54 -4.80 7.59 -2.57
CA HIS A 54 -5.13 8.25 -1.30
C HIS A 54 -6.62 8.64 -1.20
N LYS A 55 -7.33 8.71 -2.33
CA LYS A 55 -8.77 8.93 -2.37
C LYS A 55 -9.59 7.71 -1.96
N ALA A 56 -9.01 6.50 -2.06
CA ALA A 56 -9.65 5.25 -1.65
C ALA A 56 -9.32 4.97 -0.18
N ARG A 57 -10.17 5.39 0.72
CA ARG A 57 -9.95 5.33 2.16
C ARG A 57 -11.19 4.93 2.93
N ALA A 58 -11.00 4.44 4.16
CA ALA A 58 -12.07 4.28 5.12
C ALA A 58 -12.14 5.50 6.05
N SER A 59 -13.33 5.98 6.33
CA SER A 59 -13.57 7.08 7.26
C SER A 59 -14.36 6.60 8.47
N ARG A 60 -13.99 7.06 9.66
CA ARG A 60 -14.84 6.91 10.84
C ARG A 60 -15.98 7.91 10.74
N GLY A 61 -17.19 7.51 11.17
CA GLY A 61 -18.34 8.39 11.24
C GLY A 61 -18.03 9.68 12.03
N GLN A 62 -18.82 10.74 11.81
CA GLN A 62 -18.58 12.10 12.37
C GLN A 62 -18.29 12.14 13.88
N ASN A 63 -18.71 11.15 14.64
CA ASN A 63 -18.50 11.09 16.09
C ASN A 63 -17.26 10.25 16.50
N GLY A 64 -16.42 9.82 15.57
CA GLY A 64 -15.22 9.00 15.86
C GLY A 64 -15.51 7.63 16.50
N ARG A 65 -16.78 7.27 16.68
CA ARG A 65 -17.26 6.03 17.26
C ARG A 65 -17.78 5.10 16.15
N GLY A 66 -17.37 3.85 16.19
CA GLY A 66 -17.78 2.82 15.22
C GLY A 66 -16.60 2.32 14.35
N ALA A 67 -16.84 1.25 13.62
CA ALA A 67 -15.89 0.74 12.64
C ALA A 67 -15.71 1.75 11.50
N ALA A 68 -14.50 1.85 10.99
CA ALA A 68 -14.23 2.70 9.83
C ALA A 68 -14.91 2.09 8.59
N GLU A 69 -15.74 2.89 7.91
CA GLU A 69 -16.44 2.46 6.70
C GLU A 69 -15.65 2.85 5.46
N PRO A 70 -15.39 1.90 4.55
CA PRO A 70 -14.72 2.19 3.29
C PRO A 70 -15.61 3.07 2.41
N ASN A 71 -15.03 4.09 1.79
CA ASN A 71 -15.74 4.87 0.79
C ASN A 71 -15.97 4.04 -0.50
N GLN A 72 -16.82 4.53 -1.39
CA GLN A 72 -17.20 3.80 -2.62
C GLN A 72 -16.00 3.41 -3.49
N LEU A 73 -14.96 4.25 -3.55
CA LEU A 73 -13.76 3.96 -4.33
C LEU A 73 -12.97 2.80 -3.72
N LEU A 74 -12.81 2.78 -2.39
CA LEU A 74 -12.13 1.67 -1.70
C LEU A 74 -12.94 0.37 -1.80
N GLN A 75 -14.27 0.42 -1.68
CA GLN A 75 -15.13 -0.74 -1.88
C GLN A 75 -14.99 -1.32 -3.29
N PHE A 76 -15.04 -0.45 -4.30
CA PHE A 76 -14.84 -0.85 -5.70
C PHE A 76 -13.45 -1.45 -5.92
N LEU A 77 -12.39 -0.81 -5.38
CA LEU A 77 -11.02 -1.29 -5.49
C LEU A 77 -10.87 -2.69 -4.90
N ARG A 78 -11.39 -2.94 -3.71
CA ARG A 78 -11.38 -4.27 -3.08
C ARG A 78 -12.07 -5.31 -3.98
N GLY A 79 -13.28 -5.00 -4.43
CA GLY A 79 -13.98 -5.90 -5.33
C GLY A 79 -13.26 -6.13 -6.67
N ALA A 80 -12.61 -5.14 -7.24
CA ALA A 80 -11.81 -5.27 -8.46
C ALA A 80 -10.51 -6.05 -8.21
N ALA A 81 -9.84 -5.81 -7.07
CA ALA A 81 -8.62 -6.50 -6.67
C ALA A 81 -8.85 -8.02 -6.53
N GLY A 82 -9.93 -8.43 -5.89
CA GLY A 82 -10.29 -9.86 -5.76
C GLY A 82 -10.56 -10.58 -7.10
N ARG A 83 -10.72 -9.82 -8.20
CA ARG A 83 -10.92 -10.35 -9.57
C ARG A 83 -9.80 -9.98 -10.53
N ALA A 84 -8.70 -9.43 -10.04
CA ALA A 84 -7.54 -9.06 -10.82
C ALA A 84 -6.38 -10.04 -10.59
N THR A 85 -5.63 -10.33 -11.64
CA THR A 85 -4.39 -11.10 -11.50
C THR A 85 -3.30 -10.27 -10.82
N ASN A 86 -3.25 -8.96 -11.10
CA ASN A 86 -2.28 -8.04 -10.52
C ASN A 86 -2.97 -6.72 -10.18
N VAL A 87 -2.54 -6.09 -9.10
CA VAL A 87 -3.01 -4.77 -8.67
C VAL A 87 -1.81 -3.86 -8.42
N ILE A 88 -1.85 -2.67 -8.99
CA ILE A 88 -0.85 -1.62 -8.78
C ILE A 88 -1.57 -0.39 -8.23
N ILE A 89 -1.11 0.12 -7.12
CA ILE A 89 -1.66 1.29 -6.44
C ILE A 89 -0.60 2.39 -6.47
N GLY A 90 -0.91 3.50 -7.13
CA GLY A 90 -0.06 4.69 -7.20
C GLY A 90 -0.62 5.81 -6.33
N THR A 91 0.24 6.46 -5.54
CA THR A 91 -0.11 7.67 -4.80
C THR A 91 1.13 8.50 -4.49
N ALA A 92 1.01 9.81 -4.61
CA ALA A 92 2.05 10.74 -4.17
C ALA A 92 2.06 10.90 -2.63
N THR A 93 0.91 10.71 -1.99
CA THR A 93 0.69 10.92 -0.56
C THR A 93 -0.01 9.70 0.06
N PRO A 94 0.73 8.61 0.32
CA PRO A 94 0.13 7.37 0.85
C PRO A 94 -0.45 7.53 2.25
N ILE A 95 0.04 8.51 3.00
CA ILE A 95 -0.43 8.89 4.33
C ILE A 95 -0.70 10.39 4.30
N GLN A 96 -1.97 10.79 4.42
CA GLN A 96 -2.36 12.20 4.52
C GLN A 96 -2.62 12.60 5.98
N LEU A 97 -3.33 11.77 6.71
CA LEU A 97 -3.77 12.05 8.07
C LEU A 97 -3.32 10.98 9.07
N ASP A 98 -3.34 9.70 8.69
CA ASP A 98 -3.07 8.58 9.57
C ASP A 98 -2.42 7.41 8.82
N ALA A 99 -1.53 6.68 9.49
CA ALA A 99 -0.92 5.45 8.99
C ALA A 99 -1.96 4.36 8.65
N VAL A 100 -3.14 4.45 9.23
CA VAL A 100 -4.30 3.59 8.94
C VAL A 100 -4.73 3.68 7.47
N GLU A 101 -4.57 4.83 6.81
CA GLU A 101 -4.90 4.99 5.39
C GLU A 101 -4.04 4.09 4.50
N LEU A 102 -2.75 3.96 4.82
CA LEU A 102 -1.85 3.05 4.12
C LEU A 102 -2.27 1.59 4.30
N TRP A 103 -2.73 1.25 5.51
CA TRP A 103 -3.22 -0.10 5.79
C TRP A 103 -4.48 -0.45 4.99
N ASP A 104 -5.37 0.50 4.78
CA ASP A 104 -6.56 0.30 3.94
C ASP A 104 -6.20 -0.04 2.49
N LEU A 105 -5.13 0.57 1.96
CA LEU A 105 -4.61 0.24 0.64
C LEU A 105 -3.94 -1.15 0.61
N LEU A 106 -3.20 -1.52 1.66
CA LEU A 106 -2.65 -2.87 1.80
C LEU A 106 -3.75 -3.94 1.90
N ASN A 107 -4.83 -3.65 2.63
CA ASN A 107 -5.99 -4.54 2.67
C ASN A 107 -6.61 -4.76 1.28
N ALA A 108 -6.69 -3.69 0.48
CA ALA A 108 -7.17 -3.83 -0.90
C ALA A 108 -6.22 -4.68 -1.76
N LEU A 109 -4.91 -4.58 -1.56
CA LEU A 109 -3.93 -5.47 -2.21
C LEU A 109 -4.05 -6.92 -1.72
N GLY A 110 -4.51 -7.12 -0.49
CA GLY A 110 -4.71 -8.43 0.12
C GLY A 110 -5.93 -9.21 -0.40
N GLU A 111 -6.86 -8.54 -1.07
CA GLU A 111 -8.06 -9.19 -1.59
C GLU A 111 -7.73 -10.28 -2.62
N GLY A 112 -8.05 -11.53 -2.30
CA GLY A 112 -7.66 -12.67 -3.12
C GLY A 112 -6.15 -12.97 -3.18
N ALA A 113 -5.33 -12.29 -2.36
CA ALA A 113 -3.88 -12.38 -2.34
C ALA A 113 -3.35 -12.59 -0.91
N PRO A 114 -3.52 -13.79 -0.32
CA PRO A 114 -3.14 -14.06 1.07
C PRO A 114 -1.65 -13.86 1.37
N HIS A 115 -0.82 -13.80 0.36
CA HIS A 115 0.61 -13.49 0.48
C HIS A 115 0.91 -12.01 0.82
N VAL A 116 -0.10 -11.14 0.88
CA VAL A 116 0.08 -9.72 1.25
C VAL A 116 0.00 -9.53 2.77
N LEU A 117 -1.12 -9.91 3.39
CA LEU A 117 -1.37 -9.72 4.82
C LEU A 117 -1.59 -11.03 5.59
N GLY A 118 -1.58 -12.16 4.90
CA GLY A 118 -1.95 -13.45 5.47
C GLY A 118 -3.43 -13.76 5.30
N THR A 119 -3.84 -14.85 5.93
CA THR A 119 -5.23 -15.29 6.02
C THR A 119 -5.67 -15.27 7.49
N PRO A 120 -6.95 -15.09 7.80
CA PRO A 120 -7.47 -15.29 9.15
C PRO A 120 -7.06 -16.67 9.67
N PHE A 121 -6.25 -16.67 10.72
CA PHE A 121 -5.73 -17.88 11.33
C PHE A 121 -5.28 -17.60 12.76
N ASP A 122 -5.30 -18.57 13.66
CA ASP A 122 -5.01 -18.48 15.10
C ASP A 122 -3.88 -17.51 15.47
N GLY A 123 -4.18 -16.21 15.60
CA GLY A 123 -3.27 -15.16 16.03
C GLY A 123 -2.09 -14.85 15.09
N GLY A 124 -2.08 -15.40 13.89
CA GLY A 124 -0.97 -15.31 12.93
C GLY A 124 -1.16 -14.35 11.76
N GLU A 125 -2.16 -13.48 11.79
CA GLU A 125 -2.37 -12.49 10.74
C GLU A 125 -1.97 -11.08 11.18
N TRP A 126 -1.62 -10.26 10.19
CA TRP A 126 -1.36 -8.84 10.41
C TRP A 126 -2.70 -8.08 10.49
N LEU A 127 -3.17 -7.88 11.73
CA LEU A 127 -4.41 -7.15 12.01
C LEU A 127 -4.20 -5.65 11.90
N ARG A 128 -5.14 -4.95 11.26
CA ARG A 128 -5.08 -3.52 10.94
C ARG A 128 -4.61 -2.65 12.11
N GLU A 129 -5.35 -2.63 13.18
CA GLU A 129 -5.08 -1.68 14.28
C GLU A 129 -3.86 -2.07 15.12
N GLU A 130 -3.67 -3.34 15.35
CA GLU A 130 -2.56 -3.84 16.15
C GLU A 130 -1.23 -3.72 15.39
N SER A 131 -1.22 -4.10 14.12
CA SER A 131 -0.02 -4.05 13.29
C SER A 131 0.49 -2.64 13.06
N ILE A 132 -0.40 -1.67 12.85
CA ILE A 132 -0.01 -0.27 12.74
C ILE A 132 0.66 0.22 14.02
N ARG A 133 0.17 -0.17 15.18
CA ARG A 133 0.76 0.23 16.46
C ARG A 133 2.17 -0.33 16.65
N TYR A 134 2.43 -1.57 16.22
CA TYR A 134 3.78 -2.12 16.18
C TYR A 134 4.68 -1.36 15.21
N LEU A 135 4.21 -1.15 13.98
CA LEU A 135 4.98 -0.53 12.90
C LEU A 135 5.28 0.96 13.14
N THR A 136 4.43 1.66 13.87
CA THR A 136 4.64 3.07 14.26
C THR A 136 5.39 3.23 15.59
N GLY A 137 5.71 2.13 16.28
CA GLY A 137 6.34 2.17 17.60
C GLY A 137 5.39 2.58 18.74
N ALA A 138 4.09 2.73 18.48
CA ALA A 138 3.10 3.06 19.49
C ALA A 138 2.80 1.88 20.44
N LYS A 139 3.23 0.67 20.07
CA LYS A 139 3.17 -0.55 20.89
C LYS A 139 4.48 -1.33 20.70
N ALA A 140 5.04 -1.81 21.79
CA ALA A 140 6.18 -2.71 21.72
C ALA A 140 5.79 -4.05 21.07
N TRP A 141 6.75 -4.65 20.37
CA TRP A 141 6.57 -5.99 19.80
C TRP A 141 6.22 -7.01 20.90
N PRO A 142 5.48 -8.08 20.57
CA PRO A 142 5.14 -9.11 21.55
C PRO A 142 6.39 -9.66 22.23
N MET A 143 6.31 -9.88 23.54
CA MET A 143 7.40 -10.53 24.29
C MET A 143 7.40 -12.06 24.12
N ASN A 144 6.26 -12.63 23.79
CA ASN A 144 6.10 -14.06 23.57
C ASN A 144 6.60 -14.47 22.18
N ASP A 145 7.48 -15.45 22.12
CA ASP A 145 8.14 -15.90 20.89
C ASP A 145 7.16 -16.50 19.88
N THR A 146 6.16 -17.22 20.36
CA THR A 146 5.08 -17.75 19.49
C THR A 146 4.30 -16.63 18.81
N ASN A 147 4.03 -15.54 19.52
CA ASN A 147 3.34 -14.38 18.94
C ASN A 147 4.24 -13.62 17.95
N ARG A 148 5.54 -13.49 18.25
CA ARG A 148 6.53 -12.93 17.32
C ARG A 148 6.56 -13.72 16.02
N TRP A 149 6.67 -15.03 16.14
CA TRP A 149 6.64 -15.94 15.00
C TRP A 149 5.31 -15.88 14.26
N GLY A 150 4.19 -15.77 14.97
CA GLY A 150 2.85 -15.62 14.40
C GLY A 150 2.76 -14.52 13.34
N LEU A 151 3.42 -13.38 13.56
CA LEU A 151 3.45 -12.26 12.62
C LEU A 151 4.17 -12.60 11.29
N PHE A 152 5.20 -13.44 11.31
CA PHE A 152 5.95 -13.82 10.10
C PHE A 152 5.54 -15.17 9.51
N ARG A 153 4.83 -15.97 10.27
CA ARG A 153 4.32 -17.24 9.82
C ARG A 153 3.25 -17.11 8.75
N ASN A 154 2.49 -16.03 8.78
CA ASN A 154 1.34 -15.78 7.92
C ASN A 154 1.22 -14.29 7.55
N PRO A 155 1.65 -13.87 6.36
CA PRO A 155 2.22 -14.68 5.29
C PRO A 155 3.70 -14.99 5.51
N LEU A 156 4.09 -16.22 5.30
CA LEU A 156 5.50 -16.60 5.37
C LEU A 156 6.28 -15.99 4.19
N PRO A 157 7.35 -15.21 4.44
CA PRO A 157 8.15 -14.61 3.38
C PRO A 157 8.73 -15.65 2.41
N PRO A 158 8.95 -15.29 1.12
CA PRO A 158 9.59 -16.17 0.16
C PRO A 158 11.00 -16.58 0.58
N ALA A 159 11.42 -17.78 0.18
CA ALA A 159 12.74 -18.31 0.49
C ALA A 159 13.92 -17.43 0.02
N ALA A 160 13.72 -16.61 -1.01
CA ALA A 160 14.74 -15.70 -1.54
C ALA A 160 14.98 -14.45 -0.67
N GLU A 161 14.09 -14.14 0.29
CA GLU A 161 14.19 -12.91 1.06
C GLU A 161 15.18 -13.00 2.23
N HIS A 162 15.28 -14.17 2.88
CA HIS A 162 16.21 -14.36 4.00
C HIS A 162 16.51 -15.83 4.26
N LEU A 163 17.69 -16.14 4.81
CA LEU A 163 18.14 -17.50 5.09
C LEU A 163 17.17 -18.26 5.99
N VAL A 164 16.72 -17.65 7.09
CA VAL A 164 15.78 -18.25 8.03
C VAL A 164 14.50 -18.74 7.31
N PHE A 165 13.92 -17.91 6.44
CA PHE A 165 12.70 -18.30 5.72
C PHE A 165 12.98 -19.38 4.66
N ARG A 166 14.17 -19.40 4.07
CA ARG A 166 14.60 -20.43 3.15
C ARG A 166 14.72 -21.78 3.86
N GLU A 167 15.36 -21.80 5.01
CA GLU A 167 15.53 -23.00 5.83
C GLU A 167 14.19 -23.55 6.31
N ILE A 168 13.33 -22.67 6.85
CA ILE A 168 11.98 -23.07 7.26
C ILE A 168 11.20 -23.71 6.10
N ARG A 169 11.27 -23.13 4.90
CA ARG A 169 10.58 -23.67 3.74
C ARG A 169 11.16 -25.03 3.30
N ASN A 170 12.47 -25.17 3.35
CA ASN A 170 13.15 -26.41 2.99
C ASN A 170 12.82 -27.53 3.99
N ASP A 171 12.97 -27.26 5.27
CA ASP A 171 12.76 -28.25 6.33
C ASP A 171 11.29 -28.70 6.43
N ALA A 172 10.36 -27.77 6.22
CA ALA A 172 8.95 -28.08 6.21
C ALA A 172 8.42 -28.58 4.86
N GLY A 173 9.26 -28.67 3.82
CA GLY A 173 8.85 -29.08 2.47
C GLY A 173 7.82 -28.12 1.85
N LEU A 174 7.82 -26.85 2.22
CA LEU A 174 6.79 -25.88 1.78
C LEU A 174 7.07 -25.35 0.38
N PRO A 175 6.07 -25.37 -0.54
CA PRO A 175 6.17 -24.72 -1.83
C PRO A 175 6.41 -23.19 -1.66
N THR A 176 7.06 -22.59 -2.66
CA THR A 176 7.35 -21.14 -2.66
C THR A 176 6.11 -20.26 -2.54
N ARG A 177 4.93 -20.77 -2.91
CA ARG A 177 3.63 -20.08 -2.83
C ARG A 177 2.85 -20.36 -1.54
N GLU A 178 3.33 -21.27 -0.71
CA GLU A 178 2.68 -21.52 0.58
C GLU A 178 2.84 -20.30 1.48
N VAL A 179 1.72 -19.78 2.01
CA VAL A 179 1.70 -18.56 2.82
C VAL A 179 1.63 -18.82 4.31
N LEU A 180 1.25 -20.03 4.72
CA LEU A 180 1.19 -20.43 6.12
C LEU A 180 2.42 -21.26 6.49
N GLY A 181 3.24 -20.72 7.36
CA GLY A 181 4.39 -21.45 7.89
C GLY A 181 4.02 -22.39 9.03
N PRO A 182 4.94 -23.29 9.44
CA PRO A 182 4.75 -24.19 10.56
C PRO A 182 4.55 -23.45 11.88
N ARG A 183 4.13 -24.14 12.91
CA ARG A 183 4.03 -23.58 14.27
C ARG A 183 5.44 -23.38 14.84
N PHE A 184 5.61 -22.43 15.76
CA PHE A 184 6.90 -22.13 16.39
C PHE A 184 7.52 -23.32 17.10
N ASP A 185 6.70 -24.07 17.82
CA ASP A 185 7.11 -25.26 18.57
C ASP A 185 7.57 -26.43 17.70
N THR A 186 7.21 -26.45 16.43
CA THR A 186 7.62 -27.47 15.47
C THR A 186 8.89 -27.12 14.69
N LEU A 187 9.41 -25.91 14.84
CA LEU A 187 10.69 -25.50 14.25
C LEU A 187 11.86 -26.15 14.99
N SER A 188 12.95 -26.42 14.28
CA SER A 188 14.20 -26.86 14.92
C SER A 188 14.71 -25.80 15.93
N SER A 189 15.53 -26.22 16.90
CA SER A 189 16.11 -25.33 17.91
C SER A 189 16.92 -24.21 17.27
N ASP A 190 17.66 -24.53 16.21
CA ASP A 190 18.57 -23.61 15.53
C ASP A 190 17.79 -22.53 14.80
N ILE A 191 16.77 -22.92 14.03
CA ILE A 191 15.87 -21.96 13.36
C ILE A 191 15.15 -21.07 14.34
N ARG A 192 14.67 -21.60 15.47
CA ARG A 192 14.04 -20.77 16.51
C ARG A 192 15.02 -19.76 17.09
N THR A 193 16.24 -20.16 17.35
CA THR A 193 17.28 -19.29 17.89
C THR A 193 17.64 -18.18 16.91
N ASP A 194 17.89 -18.53 15.64
CA ASP A 194 18.23 -17.57 14.59
C ASP A 194 17.10 -16.56 14.35
N PHE A 195 15.84 -17.03 14.32
CA PHE A 195 14.69 -16.16 14.21
C PHE A 195 14.60 -15.15 15.36
N LEU A 196 14.83 -15.60 16.61
CA LEU A 196 14.74 -14.72 17.77
C LEU A 196 15.89 -13.72 17.84
N ILE A 197 17.09 -14.12 17.45
CA ILE A 197 18.25 -13.22 17.39
C ILE A 197 18.02 -12.11 16.35
N ASP A 198 17.48 -12.44 15.18
CA ASP A 198 17.28 -11.46 14.09
C ASP A 198 15.85 -10.89 14.03
N PHE A 199 15.01 -11.17 15.02
CA PHE A 199 13.59 -10.75 15.00
C PHE A 199 13.41 -9.27 14.71
N GLN A 200 14.16 -8.39 15.36
CA GLN A 200 14.05 -6.95 15.13
C GLN A 200 14.39 -6.60 13.68
N GLY A 201 15.48 -7.12 13.16
CA GLY A 201 15.88 -6.91 11.78
C GLY A 201 14.89 -7.49 10.78
N LEU A 202 14.28 -8.65 11.07
CA LEU A 202 13.21 -9.23 10.27
C LEU A 202 11.96 -8.35 10.28
N ALA A 203 11.56 -7.82 11.43
CA ALA A 203 10.41 -6.94 11.57
C ALA A 203 10.59 -5.63 10.78
N GLU A 204 11.78 -5.08 10.74
CA GLU A 204 12.10 -3.88 9.99
C GLU A 204 12.13 -4.12 8.47
N ARG A 205 12.68 -5.24 8.00
CA ARG A 205 12.89 -5.52 6.58
C ARG A 205 11.75 -6.26 5.89
N HIS A 206 10.98 -7.04 6.63
CA HIS A 206 10.03 -8.00 6.05
C HIS A 206 8.58 -7.80 6.46
N ASN A 207 8.24 -6.70 7.14
CA ASN A 207 6.82 -6.41 7.41
C ASN A 207 6.03 -6.11 6.12
N PRO A 208 4.70 -6.25 6.14
CA PRO A 208 3.88 -6.10 4.94
C PRO A 208 4.04 -4.76 4.23
N ILE A 209 4.26 -3.66 4.96
CA ILE A 209 4.47 -2.32 4.37
C ILE A 209 5.77 -2.33 3.56
N VAL A 210 6.88 -2.73 4.17
CA VAL A 210 8.20 -2.74 3.50
C VAL A 210 8.19 -3.67 2.29
N ARG A 211 7.52 -4.82 2.40
CA ARG A 211 7.46 -5.80 1.31
C ARG A 211 6.60 -5.36 0.12
N ARG A 212 5.62 -4.49 0.33
CA ARG A 212 4.60 -4.16 -0.69
C ARG A 212 4.60 -2.70 -1.11
N VAL A 213 5.27 -1.82 -0.36
CA VAL A 213 5.30 -0.39 -0.65
C VAL A 213 6.66 0.00 -1.19
N VAL A 214 6.69 0.46 -2.45
CA VAL A 214 7.88 1.06 -3.05
C VAL A 214 7.79 2.56 -2.88
N ARG A 215 8.60 3.11 -1.98
CA ARG A 215 8.68 4.56 -1.76
C ARG A 215 9.95 5.11 -2.43
N ARG A 216 9.75 6.13 -3.25
CA ARG A 216 10.86 6.90 -3.82
C ARG A 216 10.72 8.36 -3.42
N THR A 217 11.68 8.86 -2.68
CA THR A 217 11.70 10.27 -2.27
C THR A 217 12.49 11.07 -3.30
N ARG A 218 12.15 12.36 -3.44
CA ARG A 218 12.86 13.28 -4.32
C ARG A 218 14.38 13.30 -4.05
N PRO A 219 14.86 13.44 -2.80
CA PRO A 219 16.30 13.42 -2.51
C PRO A 219 16.99 12.13 -3.00
N MET A 220 16.32 10.98 -2.85
CA MET A 220 16.87 9.71 -3.33
C MET A 220 16.94 9.66 -4.87
N LEU A 221 15.94 10.21 -5.57
CA LEU A 221 15.95 10.27 -7.03
C LEU A 221 17.01 11.25 -7.55
N GLU A 222 17.17 12.39 -6.89
CA GLU A 222 18.21 13.38 -7.19
C GLU A 222 19.62 12.80 -6.95
N ALA A 223 19.84 12.13 -5.83
CA ALA A 223 21.11 11.47 -5.51
C ALA A 223 21.48 10.36 -6.51
N ARG A 224 20.50 9.71 -7.13
CA ARG A 224 20.71 8.69 -8.18
C ARG A 224 20.78 9.27 -9.59
N GLY A 225 20.70 10.60 -9.75
CA GLY A 225 20.70 11.25 -11.06
C GLY A 225 19.44 10.98 -11.91
N LEU A 226 18.39 10.40 -11.30
CA LEU A 226 17.12 10.10 -11.97
C LEU A 226 16.18 11.31 -12.02
N LEU A 227 16.45 12.32 -11.21
CA LEU A 227 15.72 13.57 -11.16
C LEU A 227 16.72 14.73 -11.07
N LYS A 228 16.48 15.79 -11.84
CA LYS A 228 17.27 17.01 -11.73
C LYS A 228 16.87 17.80 -10.49
N ARG A 229 17.83 18.37 -9.81
CA ARG A 229 17.56 19.26 -8.68
C ARG A 229 16.82 20.52 -9.15
N ILE A 230 15.73 20.86 -8.52
CA ILE A 230 15.02 22.11 -8.77
C ILE A 230 15.61 23.17 -7.85
N GLY A 231 16.14 24.24 -8.47
CA GLY A 231 16.48 25.45 -7.73
C GLY A 231 15.23 26.28 -7.50
N VAL A 232 15.02 26.71 -6.27
CA VAL A 232 13.99 27.71 -5.93
C VAL A 232 14.69 29.01 -5.65
N MET A 233 14.34 30.05 -6.40
CA MET A 233 14.78 31.42 -6.12
C MET A 233 13.60 32.21 -5.56
N THR A 234 13.83 32.91 -4.47
CA THR A 234 12.86 33.83 -3.89
C THR A 234 13.19 35.27 -4.33
N HIS A 235 12.17 36.00 -4.69
CA HIS A 235 12.30 37.42 -5.04
C HIS A 235 11.38 38.25 -4.12
N PRO A 236 11.71 39.51 -3.80
CA PRO A 236 12.99 40.16 -4.11
C PRO A 236 14.17 39.58 -3.32
N LYS A 237 15.38 39.73 -3.86
CA LYS A 237 16.61 39.42 -3.16
C LYS A 237 17.12 40.66 -2.46
N SER A 238 17.75 40.52 -1.31
CA SER A 238 18.56 41.54 -0.70
C SER A 238 19.85 41.78 -1.50
N ASP A 239 20.51 42.94 -1.29
CA ASP A 239 21.75 43.31 -2.01
C ASP A 239 22.88 42.30 -1.78
N ASP A 240 22.87 41.55 -0.70
CA ASP A 240 23.78 40.44 -0.40
C ASP A 240 23.39 39.11 -1.08
N GLY A 241 22.33 39.12 -1.91
CA GLY A 241 21.87 37.93 -2.62
C GLY A 241 21.04 36.96 -1.76
N LEU A 242 20.76 37.27 -0.50
CA LEU A 242 19.92 36.51 0.37
C LEU A 242 18.46 36.84 0.12
N PRO A 243 17.50 35.88 0.34
CA PRO A 243 16.08 36.17 0.22
C PRO A 243 15.66 37.13 1.32
N THR A 244 14.94 38.20 0.94
CA THR A 244 14.31 39.09 1.90
C THR A 244 13.33 38.36 2.81
N SER A 245 13.25 38.79 4.06
CA SER A 245 12.39 38.18 5.06
C SER A 245 10.92 38.18 4.60
N LEU A 246 10.25 37.04 4.72
CA LEU A 246 8.85 36.82 4.37
C LEU A 246 7.84 37.70 5.13
N PHE A 247 8.30 38.51 6.07
CA PHE A 247 7.46 39.28 6.98
C PHE A 247 7.40 40.79 6.72
N SER A 248 7.97 41.25 5.58
CA SER A 248 7.96 42.69 5.29
C SER A 248 6.71 43.24 4.60
N GLY A 249 5.66 42.43 4.43
CA GLY A 249 4.37 42.94 3.92
C GLY A 249 4.31 43.26 2.42
N GLU A 250 5.42 43.14 1.70
CA GLU A 250 5.47 43.28 0.25
C GLU A 250 5.30 41.91 -0.40
N GLY A 251 4.50 41.80 -1.47
CA GLY A 251 4.18 40.59 -2.15
C GLY A 251 5.44 39.86 -2.64
N LEU A 252 5.66 38.63 -2.17
CA LEU A 252 6.72 37.74 -2.64
C LEU A 252 6.32 37.08 -3.95
N GLU A 253 7.00 37.42 -5.02
CA GLU A 253 6.97 36.59 -6.23
C GLU A 253 7.93 35.40 -6.06
N MET A 254 7.36 34.18 -6.10
CA MET A 254 8.16 32.96 -6.20
C MET A 254 8.26 32.52 -7.66
N SER A 255 9.47 32.45 -8.19
CA SER A 255 9.73 31.81 -9.47
C SER A 255 10.41 30.46 -9.27
N ILE A 256 9.90 29.42 -9.93
CA ILE A 256 10.50 28.08 -9.95
C ILE A 256 11.26 27.95 -11.27
N ALA A 257 12.57 27.90 -11.19
CA ALA A 257 13.42 27.61 -12.35
C ALA A 257 13.78 26.13 -12.41
N PHE A 258 13.44 25.48 -13.51
CA PHE A 258 13.93 24.13 -13.82
C PHE A 258 15.28 24.27 -14.52
N ARG A 259 16.35 23.80 -13.90
CA ARG A 259 17.65 23.63 -14.52
C ARG A 259 17.92 22.17 -14.85
#